data_ef6adc9f0a9a5d96eed7ac704cf12b82
#
_entry.id   ef6adc9f0a9a5d96eed7ac704cf12b82
#
_cell.length_a   1.000
_cell.length_b   1.000
_cell.length_c   1.000
_cell.angle_alpha   90.00
_cell.angle_beta   90.00
_cell.angle_gamma   90.00
#
_symmetry.space_group_name_H-M   'P 1'
#
loop_
_entity.id
_entity.type
_entity.pdbx_description
1 polymer ?
#
loop_
_entity_poly.entity_id
_entity_poly.type
_entity_poly.pdbx_seq_one_letter_code
_entity_poly.pdbx_strand_id
1 'polypeptide(L)'
;MFALLLRDGSRKEIEAPDLWEAMRMALRLDALHLEVSGDSPRQMTADQVRRELALDRPGLFDAYAPGWVAPSVEEFRELLRVAELSGSKAGMLVGVSQGKIRKWAGGEGEVPYAVWRLLTIYAGLAEATRL
;
A
#
# COMPACT_ATOMS: atom_id res chain seq x y z
N MET A 1 18.01 -8.48 8.78
CA MET A 1 17.20 -8.16 9.95
C MET A 1 16.55 -6.79 9.77
N PHE A 2 15.33 -6.65 10.22
CA PHE A 2 14.54 -5.45 9.97
C PHE A 2 13.91 -4.93 11.26
N ALA A 3 13.78 -3.61 11.36
CA ALA A 3 13.08 -2.97 12.44
C ALA A 3 12.34 -1.73 11.92
N LEU A 4 11.28 -1.36 12.60
CA LEU A 4 10.49 -0.18 12.28
C LEU A 4 10.63 0.85 13.39
N LEU A 5 10.82 2.11 13.01
CA LEU A 5 10.65 3.24 13.93
C LEU A 5 9.22 3.75 13.75
N LEU A 6 8.42 3.63 14.79
CA LEU A 6 7.00 4.00 14.75
C LEU A 6 6.78 5.47 15.12
N ARG A 7 5.60 6.00 14.80
CA ARG A 7 5.29 7.41 15.02
C ARG A 7 5.29 7.81 16.50
N ASP A 8 5.06 6.88 17.40
CA ASP A 8 5.13 7.12 18.84
C ASP A 8 6.56 7.13 19.40
N GLY A 9 7.56 6.97 18.53
CA GLY A 9 8.97 6.93 18.91
C GLY A 9 9.49 5.56 19.29
N SER A 10 8.63 4.54 19.36
CA SER A 10 9.06 3.18 19.69
C SER A 10 9.73 2.53 18.48
N ARG A 11 10.60 1.55 18.76
CA ARG A 11 11.27 0.73 17.75
C ARG A 11 10.74 -0.70 17.86
N LYS A 12 10.32 -1.26 16.74
CA LYS A 12 9.76 -2.60 16.69
C LYS A 12 10.59 -3.46 15.75
N GLU A 13 11.17 -4.54 16.26
CA GLU A 13 11.79 -5.54 15.39
C GLU A 13 10.70 -6.33 14.67
N ILE A 14 10.92 -6.62 13.40
CA ILE A 14 9.98 -7.36 12.57
C ILE A 14 10.70 -8.53 11.89
N GLU A 15 9.95 -9.59 11.65
CA GLU A 15 10.40 -10.70 10.84
C GLU A 15 9.75 -10.62 9.46
N ALA A 16 10.57 -10.64 8.43
CA ALA A 16 10.12 -10.63 7.05
C ALA A 16 11.05 -11.51 6.22
N PRO A 17 10.52 -12.25 5.23
CA PRO A 17 11.35 -13.14 4.42
C PRO A 17 12.33 -12.39 3.52
N ASP A 18 12.01 -11.14 3.17
CA ASP A 18 12.85 -10.31 2.30
C ASP A 18 12.58 -8.83 2.52
N LEU A 19 13.34 -7.98 1.83
CA LEU A 19 13.20 -6.54 1.93
C LEU A 19 11.84 -6.05 1.42
N TRP A 20 11.30 -6.68 0.38
CA TRP A 20 10.00 -6.29 -0.17
C TRP A 20 8.89 -6.40 0.86
N GLU A 21 8.82 -7.54 1.55
CA GLU A 21 7.81 -7.73 2.60
C GLU A 21 8.06 -6.81 3.80
N ALA A 22 9.31 -6.56 4.16
CA ALA A 22 9.64 -5.58 5.21
C ALA A 22 9.13 -4.18 4.84
N MET A 23 9.29 -3.76 3.59
CA MET A 23 8.77 -2.48 3.10
C MET A 23 7.25 -2.42 3.15
N ARG A 24 6.56 -3.50 2.78
CA ARG A 24 5.10 -3.56 2.86
C ARG A 24 4.61 -3.47 4.30
N MET A 25 5.29 -4.15 5.22
CA MET A 25 4.97 -4.05 6.66
C MET A 25 5.18 -2.63 7.17
N ALA A 26 6.23 -1.95 6.72
CA ALA A 26 6.49 -0.56 7.10
C ALA A 26 5.34 0.37 6.67
N LEU A 27 4.83 0.21 5.45
CA LEU A 27 3.68 0.97 4.98
C LEU A 27 2.40 0.62 5.74
N ARG A 28 2.15 -0.66 5.94
CA ARG A 28 0.94 -1.15 6.63
C ARG A 28 0.86 -0.61 8.05
N LEU A 29 1.99 -0.53 8.75
CA LEU A 29 2.07 -0.07 10.13
C LEU A 29 2.35 1.42 10.25
N ASP A 30 2.38 2.16 9.14
CA ASP A 30 2.62 3.61 9.10
C ASP A 30 3.92 4.00 9.81
N ALA A 31 4.98 3.25 9.57
CA ALA A 31 6.27 3.51 10.19
C ALA A 31 6.94 4.76 9.61
N LEU A 32 7.64 5.52 10.45
CA LEU A 32 8.45 6.66 10.00
C LEU A 32 9.67 6.19 9.21
N HIS A 33 10.32 5.13 9.69
CA HIS A 33 11.51 4.57 9.06
C HIS A 33 11.48 3.05 9.09
N LEU A 34 12.09 2.45 8.08
CA LEU A 34 12.47 1.04 8.06
C LEU A 34 13.98 0.96 8.20
N GLU A 35 14.45 0.25 9.23
CA GLU A 35 15.86 -0.01 9.43
C GLU A 35 16.20 -1.39 8.87
N VAL A 36 17.24 -1.43 8.02
CA VAL A 36 17.80 -2.66 7.46
C VAL A 36 19.20 -2.83 8.05
N SER A 37 19.42 -3.90 8.80
CA SER A 37 20.74 -4.21 9.34
C SER A 37 21.36 -5.40 8.62
N GLY A 38 22.69 -5.48 8.65
CA GLY A 38 23.46 -6.50 7.94
C GLY A 38 24.73 -5.91 7.35
N ASP A 39 25.20 -6.51 6.25
CA ASP A 39 26.45 -6.08 5.59
C ASP A 39 26.38 -4.67 5.02
N SER A 40 25.19 -4.25 4.59
CA SER A 40 24.93 -2.91 4.08
C SER A 40 23.78 -2.27 4.85
N PRO A 41 24.01 -1.85 6.10
CA PRO A 41 22.95 -1.27 6.91
C PRO A 41 22.46 0.04 6.30
N ARG A 42 21.14 0.24 6.32
CA ARG A 42 20.53 1.46 5.82
C ARG A 42 19.22 1.73 6.53
N GLN A 43 18.77 2.98 6.43
CA GLN A 43 17.49 3.40 6.93
C GLN A 43 16.68 3.99 5.78
N MET A 44 15.43 3.57 5.65
CA MET A 44 14.54 4.03 4.60
C MET A 44 13.40 4.85 5.21
N THR A 45 13.18 6.04 4.67
CA THR A 45 12.00 6.85 5.06
C THR A 45 10.74 6.26 4.43
N ALA A 46 9.56 6.67 4.90
CA ALA A 46 8.28 6.27 4.32
C ALA A 46 8.21 6.62 2.83
N ASP A 47 8.71 7.80 2.45
CA ASP A 47 8.71 8.22 1.04
C ASP A 47 9.62 7.33 0.18
N GLN A 48 10.79 6.96 0.70
CA GLN A 48 11.69 6.04 0.01
C GLN A 48 11.06 4.66 -0.16
N VAL A 49 10.37 4.16 0.87
CA VAL A 49 9.65 2.89 0.81
C VAL A 49 8.55 2.94 -0.25
N ARG A 50 7.76 4.01 -0.28
CA ARG A 50 6.73 4.18 -1.31
C ARG A 50 7.32 4.20 -2.72
N ARG A 51 8.46 4.87 -2.90
CA ARG A 51 9.14 4.94 -4.19
C ARG A 51 9.61 3.56 -4.65
N GLU A 52 10.22 2.80 -3.75
CA GLU A 52 10.69 1.44 -4.07
C GLU A 52 9.52 0.51 -4.42
N LEU A 53 8.38 0.68 -3.79
CA LEU A 53 7.18 -0.12 -4.07
C LEU A 53 6.38 0.42 -5.26
N ALA A 54 6.83 1.50 -5.91
CA ALA A 54 6.13 2.17 -7.01
C ALA A 54 4.71 2.63 -6.63
N LEU A 55 4.55 3.12 -5.40
CA LEU A 55 3.32 3.68 -4.86
C LEU A 55 3.45 5.17 -4.54
N ASP A 56 4.31 5.88 -5.26
CA ASP A 56 4.62 7.28 -5.02
C ASP A 56 4.10 8.24 -6.10
N ARG A 57 3.28 7.76 -7.04
CA ARG A 57 2.72 8.60 -8.09
C ARG A 57 1.86 9.71 -7.48
N PRO A 58 2.06 10.99 -7.87
CA PRO A 58 1.25 12.09 -7.35
C PRO A 58 -0.25 11.87 -7.57
N GLY A 59 -1.04 12.14 -6.53
CA GLY A 59 -2.50 12.00 -6.59
C GLY A 59 -3.01 10.59 -6.32
N LEU A 60 -2.13 9.58 -6.25
CA LEU A 60 -2.54 8.17 -6.11
C LEU A 60 -3.38 7.92 -4.85
N PHE A 61 -3.05 8.56 -3.74
CA PHE A 61 -3.74 8.39 -2.45
C PHE A 61 -4.56 9.61 -2.03
N ASP A 62 -4.70 10.57 -2.92
CA ASP A 62 -5.43 11.80 -2.62
C ASP A 62 -6.93 11.65 -2.86
N ALA A 63 -7.71 12.57 -2.31
CA ALA A 63 -9.13 12.68 -2.61
C ALA A 63 -9.33 12.97 -4.09
N TYR A 64 -10.52 12.65 -4.61
CA TYR A 64 -10.85 12.86 -6.01
C TYR A 64 -10.64 14.32 -6.44
N ALA A 65 -10.04 14.47 -7.60
CA ALA A 65 -9.89 15.77 -8.26
C ALA A 65 -10.01 15.58 -9.77
N PRO A 66 -10.39 16.63 -10.52
CA PRO A 66 -10.38 16.55 -11.98
C PRO A 66 -9.02 16.15 -12.50
N GLY A 67 -9.00 15.24 -13.47
CA GLY A 67 -7.73 14.68 -13.99
C GLY A 67 -7.23 13.48 -13.23
N TRP A 68 -8.00 12.96 -12.28
CA TRP A 68 -7.62 11.72 -11.59
C TRP A 68 -7.39 10.59 -12.59
N VAL A 69 -6.32 9.84 -12.40
CA VAL A 69 -5.93 8.71 -13.23
C VAL A 69 -6.03 7.43 -12.41
N ALA A 70 -6.72 6.43 -12.95
CA ALA A 70 -6.86 5.14 -12.31
C ALA A 70 -5.50 4.49 -12.02
N PRO A 71 -5.39 3.66 -10.96
CA PRO A 71 -4.14 2.98 -10.68
C PRO A 71 -3.75 2.04 -11.82
N SER A 72 -2.45 1.89 -12.04
CA SER A 72 -1.93 0.88 -12.95
C SER A 72 -2.16 -0.52 -12.37
N VAL A 73 -1.96 -1.55 -13.19
CA VAL A 73 -2.04 -2.95 -12.74
C VAL A 73 -1.05 -3.20 -11.60
N GLU A 74 0.18 -2.69 -11.73
CA GLU A 74 1.22 -2.85 -10.73
C GLU A 74 0.87 -2.14 -9.43
N GLU A 75 0.35 -0.92 -9.52
CA GLU A 75 -0.10 -0.16 -8.35
C GLU A 75 -1.25 -0.88 -7.64
N PHE A 76 -2.21 -1.38 -8.39
CA PHE A 76 -3.35 -2.11 -7.82
C PHE A 76 -2.90 -3.40 -7.12
N ARG A 77 -2.06 -4.19 -7.77
CA ARG A 77 -1.51 -5.42 -7.20
C ARG A 77 -0.68 -5.15 -5.96
N GLU A 78 0.16 -4.12 -5.99
CA GLU A 78 1.00 -3.78 -4.84
C GLU A 78 0.16 -3.33 -3.65
N LEU A 79 -0.89 -2.54 -3.89
CA LEU A 79 -1.82 -2.17 -2.82
C LEU A 79 -2.42 -3.40 -2.14
N LEU A 80 -2.87 -4.39 -2.93
CA LEU A 80 -3.43 -5.61 -2.37
C LEU A 80 -2.41 -6.37 -1.52
N ARG A 81 -1.13 -6.39 -1.94
CA ARG A 81 -0.05 -7.01 -1.17
C ARG A 81 0.21 -6.28 0.14
N VAL A 82 0.29 -4.95 0.10
CA VAL A 82 0.48 -4.12 1.30
C VAL A 82 -0.65 -4.37 2.29
N ALA A 83 -1.88 -4.41 1.81
CA ALA A 83 -3.06 -4.61 2.65
C ALA A 83 -3.31 -6.07 3.04
N GLU A 84 -2.54 -7.01 2.50
CA GLU A 84 -2.73 -8.47 2.66
C GLU A 84 -4.13 -8.92 2.26
N LEU A 85 -4.64 -8.38 1.15
CA LEU A 85 -5.98 -8.69 0.67
C LEU A 85 -5.92 -9.70 -0.49
N SER A 86 -6.64 -10.81 -0.32
CA SER A 86 -6.99 -11.69 -1.44
C SER A 86 -8.04 -11.00 -2.32
N GLY A 87 -8.23 -11.49 -3.54
CA GLY A 87 -9.30 -10.98 -4.41
C GLY A 87 -10.69 -11.13 -3.78
N SER A 88 -10.93 -12.23 -3.08
CA SER A 88 -12.18 -12.48 -2.36
C SER A 88 -12.39 -11.45 -1.26
N LYS A 89 -11.39 -11.22 -0.42
CA LYS A 89 -11.47 -10.30 0.71
C LYS A 89 -11.60 -8.85 0.23
N ALA A 90 -10.84 -8.47 -0.78
CA ALA A 90 -10.95 -7.14 -1.38
C ALA A 90 -12.36 -6.90 -1.93
N GLY A 91 -12.90 -7.86 -2.67
CA GLY A 91 -14.26 -7.77 -3.20
C GLY A 91 -15.31 -7.61 -2.11
N MET A 92 -15.20 -8.35 -1.03
CA MET A 92 -16.11 -8.22 0.13
C MET A 92 -16.05 -6.82 0.73
N LEU A 93 -14.86 -6.25 0.86
CA LEU A 93 -14.68 -4.94 1.48
C LEU A 93 -15.29 -3.80 0.65
N VAL A 94 -15.28 -3.91 -0.66
CA VAL A 94 -15.74 -2.84 -1.55
C VAL A 94 -17.04 -3.17 -2.29
N GLY A 95 -17.63 -4.31 -2.00
CA GLY A 95 -18.93 -4.67 -2.57
C GLY A 95 -18.91 -5.11 -4.02
N VAL A 96 -17.81 -5.69 -4.50
CA VAL A 96 -17.72 -6.23 -5.86
C VAL A 96 -17.35 -7.71 -5.81
N SER A 97 -17.55 -8.42 -6.92
CA SER A 97 -17.20 -9.84 -7.00
C SER A 97 -15.69 -10.07 -7.02
N GLN A 98 -15.27 -11.24 -6.57
CA GLN A 98 -13.87 -11.66 -6.67
C GLN A 98 -13.40 -11.66 -8.14
N GLY A 99 -14.26 -12.05 -9.07
CA GLY A 99 -13.95 -12.03 -10.50
C GLY A 99 -13.63 -10.62 -11.00
N LYS A 100 -14.35 -9.61 -10.49
CA LYS A 100 -14.09 -8.22 -10.84
C LYS A 100 -12.71 -7.77 -10.37
N ILE A 101 -12.36 -8.10 -9.13
CA ILE A 101 -11.02 -7.81 -8.59
C ILE A 101 -9.94 -8.47 -9.44
N ARG A 102 -10.13 -9.73 -9.82
CA ARG A 102 -9.19 -10.46 -10.70
C ARG A 102 -9.00 -9.79 -12.05
N LYS A 103 -10.09 -9.32 -12.66
CA LYS A 103 -10.02 -8.61 -13.94
C LYS A 103 -9.16 -7.37 -13.84
N TRP A 104 -9.38 -6.55 -12.83
CA TRP A 104 -8.57 -5.34 -12.63
C TRP A 104 -7.11 -5.69 -12.35
N ALA A 105 -6.85 -6.69 -11.51
CA ALA A 105 -5.49 -7.16 -11.23
C ALA A 105 -4.80 -7.76 -12.46
N GLY A 106 -5.56 -8.22 -13.43
CA GLY A 106 -5.06 -8.73 -14.70
C GLY A 106 -4.98 -7.71 -15.82
N GLY A 107 -5.35 -6.46 -15.55
CA GLY A 107 -5.28 -5.39 -16.55
C GLY A 107 -6.53 -5.24 -17.41
N GLU A 108 -7.63 -5.91 -17.06
CA GLU A 108 -8.89 -5.79 -17.79
C GLU A 108 -9.78 -4.70 -17.19
N GLY A 109 -9.85 -3.57 -17.87
CA GLY A 109 -10.62 -2.42 -17.42
C GLY A 109 -9.92 -1.60 -16.35
N GLU A 110 -10.49 -0.47 -16.02
CA GLU A 110 -9.96 0.47 -15.05
C GLU A 110 -10.64 0.30 -13.69
N VAL A 111 -9.85 0.39 -12.62
CA VAL A 111 -10.39 0.41 -11.26
C VAL A 111 -11.11 1.73 -11.05
N PRO A 112 -12.41 1.73 -10.68
CA PRO A 112 -13.12 2.96 -10.39
C PRO A 112 -12.53 3.68 -9.18
N TYR A 113 -12.60 5.01 -9.18
CA TYR A 113 -12.09 5.82 -8.06
C TYR A 113 -12.65 5.35 -6.72
N ALA A 114 -13.96 5.13 -6.61
CA ALA A 114 -14.58 4.76 -5.34
C ALA A 114 -14.03 3.45 -4.77
N VAL A 115 -13.77 2.48 -5.63
CA VAL A 115 -13.16 1.20 -5.22
C VAL A 115 -11.72 1.43 -4.75
N TRP A 116 -10.93 2.15 -5.54
CA TRP A 116 -9.55 2.47 -5.18
C TRP A 116 -9.49 3.24 -3.86
N ARG A 117 -10.32 4.26 -3.72
CA ARG A 117 -10.35 5.08 -2.50
C ARG A 117 -10.67 4.24 -1.26
N LEU A 118 -11.68 3.37 -1.34
CA LEU A 118 -12.02 2.48 -0.22
C LEU A 118 -10.86 1.55 0.13
N LEU A 119 -10.24 0.93 -0.87
CA LEU A 119 -9.10 0.04 -0.64
C LEU A 119 -7.92 0.76 -0.01
N THR A 120 -7.61 1.99 -0.44
CA THR A 120 -6.52 2.77 0.15
C THR A 120 -6.80 3.14 1.60
N ILE A 121 -8.05 3.43 1.94
CA ILE A 121 -8.46 3.70 3.32
C ILE A 121 -8.35 2.44 4.17
N TYR A 122 -8.86 1.31 3.69
CA TYR A 122 -8.75 0.03 4.39
C TYR A 122 -7.29 -0.41 4.57
N ALA A 123 -6.43 -0.09 3.61
CA ALA A 123 -4.99 -0.38 3.71
C ALA A 123 -4.24 0.54 4.68
N GLY A 124 -4.88 1.60 5.16
CA GLY A 124 -4.24 2.57 6.03
C GLY A 124 -3.33 3.58 5.31
N LEU A 125 -3.41 3.64 3.98
CA LEU A 125 -2.58 4.53 3.16
C LEU A 125 -3.23 5.88 2.87
N ALA A 126 -4.52 6.00 3.14
CA ALA A 126 -5.27 7.25 3.00
C ALA A 126 -6.30 7.32 4.12
N GLU A 127 -6.68 8.54 4.47
CA GLU A 127 -7.71 8.78 5.49
C GLU A 127 -9.00 9.25 4.84
N ALA A 128 -10.13 8.84 5.42
CA ALA A 128 -11.42 9.34 4.98
C ALA A 128 -11.54 10.83 5.32
N THR A 129 -11.94 11.62 4.33
CA THR A 129 -12.15 13.06 4.53
C THR A 129 -13.47 13.28 5.24
N ARG A 130 -13.43 14.04 6.30
CA ARG A 130 -14.62 14.43 7.04
C ARG A 130 -15.20 15.71 6.41
N LEU A 131 -16.47 15.70 6.12
CA LEU A 131 -17.15 16.85 5.55
C LEU A 131 -17.56 17.85 6.64
#